data_120c373dd0a382611327266a6b0e144f
#
_entry.id   120c373dd0a382611327266a6b0e144f
#
_cell.length_a   1.000
_cell.length_b   1.000
_cell.length_c   1.000
_cell.angle_alpha   90.00
_cell.angle_beta   90.00
_cell.angle_gamma   90.00
#
_symmetry.space_group_name_H-M   'P 1'
#
loop_
_entity.id
_entity.type
_entity.pdbx_description
1 polymer ?
#
loop_
_entity_poly.entity_id
_entity_poly.type
_entity_poly.pdbx_seq_one_letter_code
_entity_poly.pdbx_strand_id
1 'polypeptide(L)'
;MSFIRQVLSITRMNLQSVIERSGASIVIIVGIAGSVAVMVSLLAMGEGLSSTISNTGQEDRVIILRDGSNSELSSGLGMQEVDIILNSPGVREENGDPLVAGEIYAIIDLKKKGAESTSNLPFRGVQQTSFSIRPELEIIDGRNFNTGTAEVIIGKGAYDQYDGVEIGDQIKVRDGFVTVVGIFSTGGDVHESEIWGDLPITQNIFRREGSVSSAIVRLESKDTFDDLGIYIENYPSLELRVLTELDFFDSQASGSELIKIFGQVVGYIMAVGAIFAALNTMYSAVSTRLVEIGTLRALGFKGSTVLVSLMIEAMILATIGGLLGCLLYTSDAADEGLGVDLGGRRII
;
A
#
# COMPACT_ATOMS: atom_id res chain seq x y z
N MET A 1 -13.59 43.95 34.37
CA MET A 1 -12.77 42.74 34.08
C MET A 1 -12.24 42.81 32.66
N SER A 2 -11.00 42.44 32.41
CA SER A 2 -10.48 42.39 31.03
C SER A 2 -11.23 41.29 30.25
N PHE A 3 -11.40 41.45 28.95
CA PHE A 3 -12.07 40.52 28.03
C PHE A 3 -11.55 39.08 28.20
N ILE A 4 -10.22 38.93 28.29
CA ILE A 4 -9.56 37.61 28.45
C ILE A 4 -9.99 36.90 29.75
N ARG A 5 -10.07 37.64 30.88
CA ARG A 5 -10.50 37.07 32.15
C ARG A 5 -11.97 36.61 32.10
N GLN A 6 -12.83 37.37 31.42
CA GLN A 6 -14.22 36.97 31.22
C GLN A 6 -14.33 35.69 30.39
N VAL A 7 -13.59 35.60 29.26
CA VAL A 7 -13.53 34.39 28.41
C VAL A 7 -13.07 33.17 29.23
N LEU A 8 -11.96 33.29 29.95
CA LEU A 8 -11.41 32.21 30.76
C LEU A 8 -12.40 31.70 31.84
N SER A 9 -13.06 32.63 32.53
CA SER A 9 -14.05 32.25 33.57
C SER A 9 -15.25 31.49 32.98
N ILE A 10 -15.78 31.97 31.84
CA ILE A 10 -16.92 31.30 31.19
C ILE A 10 -16.49 29.96 30.58
N THR A 11 -15.32 29.90 29.94
CA THR A 11 -14.79 28.63 29.38
C THR A 11 -14.61 27.58 30.47
N ARG A 12 -14.03 27.96 31.63
CA ARG A 12 -13.88 27.03 32.76
C ARG A 12 -15.23 26.51 33.28
N MET A 13 -16.22 27.37 33.37
CA MET A 13 -17.58 27.00 33.76
C MET A 13 -18.22 26.08 32.72
N ASN A 14 -18.09 26.39 31.44
CA ASN A 14 -18.58 25.56 30.36
C ASN A 14 -17.93 24.18 30.33
N LEU A 15 -16.61 24.09 30.50
CA LEU A 15 -15.90 22.80 30.54
C LEU A 15 -16.34 21.91 31.71
N GLN A 16 -16.65 22.49 32.86
CA GLN A 16 -17.20 21.74 33.99
C GLN A 16 -18.59 21.16 33.67
N SER A 17 -19.40 21.88 32.92
CA SER A 17 -20.73 21.42 32.52
C SER A 17 -20.73 20.44 31.32
N VAL A 18 -19.59 20.25 30.62
CA VAL A 18 -19.46 19.23 29.56
C VAL A 18 -19.70 17.82 30.08
N ILE A 19 -19.24 17.52 31.31
CA ILE A 19 -19.44 16.21 31.97
C ILE A 19 -20.93 15.96 32.22
N GLU A 20 -21.68 16.97 32.65
CA GLU A 20 -23.13 16.89 32.89
C GLU A 20 -23.92 16.71 31.59
N ARG A 21 -23.34 17.06 30.43
CA ARG A 21 -23.90 16.95 29.08
C ARG A 21 -23.17 15.94 28.20
N SER A 22 -22.68 14.89 28.82
CA SER A 22 -21.84 13.86 28.17
C SER A 22 -22.44 13.32 26.86
N GLY A 23 -23.78 13.15 26.79
CA GLY A 23 -24.44 12.64 25.59
C GLY A 23 -24.21 13.48 24.33
N ALA A 24 -24.37 14.81 24.39
CA ALA A 24 -24.11 15.68 23.24
C ALA A 24 -22.63 15.79 22.88
N SER A 25 -21.78 15.85 23.92
CA SER A 25 -20.31 15.91 23.71
C SER A 25 -19.74 14.62 23.09
N ILE A 26 -20.24 13.45 23.51
CA ILE A 26 -19.86 12.16 22.94
C ILE A 26 -20.25 12.07 21.47
N VAL A 27 -21.44 12.52 21.08
CA VAL A 27 -21.86 12.52 19.64
C VAL A 27 -20.90 13.33 18.77
N ILE A 28 -20.46 14.51 19.24
CA ILE A 28 -19.49 15.33 18.52
C ILE A 28 -18.16 14.62 18.40
N ILE A 29 -17.64 14.09 19.52
CA ILE A 29 -16.35 13.41 19.57
C ILE A 29 -16.34 12.19 18.65
N VAL A 30 -17.37 11.32 18.74
CA VAL A 30 -17.48 10.10 17.92
C VAL A 30 -17.65 10.45 16.44
N GLY A 31 -18.48 11.46 16.11
CA GLY A 31 -18.67 11.89 14.73
C GLY A 31 -17.38 12.41 14.08
N ILE A 32 -16.62 13.24 14.82
CA ILE A 32 -15.32 13.74 14.32
C ILE A 32 -14.28 12.61 14.28
N ALA A 33 -14.20 11.78 15.31
CA ALA A 33 -13.27 10.65 15.36
C ALA A 33 -13.49 9.68 14.19
N GLY A 34 -14.74 9.31 13.91
CA GLY A 34 -15.08 8.46 12.77
C GLY A 34 -14.72 9.10 11.44
N SER A 35 -15.01 10.40 11.26
CA SER A 35 -14.64 11.12 10.02
C SER A 35 -13.14 11.17 9.81
N VAL A 36 -12.37 11.46 10.86
CA VAL A 36 -10.91 11.54 10.81
C VAL A 36 -10.31 10.15 10.57
N ALA A 37 -10.79 9.12 11.29
CA ALA A 37 -10.32 7.75 11.12
C ALA A 37 -10.46 7.27 9.66
N VAL A 38 -11.65 7.42 9.05
CA VAL A 38 -11.89 7.03 7.66
C VAL A 38 -11.01 7.81 6.70
N MET A 39 -10.88 9.14 6.88
CA MET A 39 -10.04 9.96 6.01
C MET A 39 -8.57 9.55 6.09
N VAL A 40 -8.05 9.37 7.31
CA VAL A 40 -6.65 8.97 7.53
C VAL A 40 -6.40 7.57 6.97
N SER A 41 -7.32 6.61 7.16
CA SER A 41 -7.21 5.24 6.61
C SER A 41 -7.12 5.24 5.09
N LEU A 42 -7.99 5.98 4.40
CA LEU A 42 -7.99 6.06 2.93
C LEU A 42 -6.71 6.72 2.38
N LEU A 43 -6.26 7.81 3.01
CA LEU A 43 -5.04 8.50 2.60
C LEU A 43 -3.80 7.64 2.85
N ALA A 44 -3.72 7.00 4.01
CA ALA A 44 -2.58 6.16 4.35
C ALA A 44 -2.52 4.89 3.50
N MET A 45 -3.67 4.28 3.16
CA MET A 45 -3.73 3.16 2.22
C MET A 45 -3.19 3.57 0.84
N GLY A 46 -3.62 4.72 0.32
CA GLY A 46 -3.15 5.24 -0.95
C GLY A 46 -1.65 5.57 -0.95
N GLU A 47 -1.13 6.15 0.14
CA GLU A 47 0.29 6.47 0.29
C GLU A 47 1.14 5.21 0.47
N GLY A 48 0.69 4.26 1.30
CA GLY A 48 1.38 2.98 1.51
C GLY A 48 1.54 2.20 0.21
N LEU A 49 0.46 2.05 -0.57
CA LEU A 49 0.51 1.39 -1.87
C LEU A 49 1.45 2.12 -2.84
N SER A 50 1.34 3.45 -2.93
CA SER A 50 2.20 4.26 -3.79
C SER A 50 3.67 4.14 -3.41
N SER A 51 4.02 4.19 -2.12
CA SER A 51 5.40 4.10 -1.66
C SER A 51 6.00 2.71 -1.91
N THR A 52 5.24 1.65 -1.68
CA THR A 52 5.70 0.28 -1.97
C THR A 52 6.01 0.10 -3.45
N ILE A 53 5.13 0.59 -4.33
CA ILE A 53 5.31 0.49 -5.77
C ILE A 53 6.50 1.36 -6.23
N SER A 54 6.57 2.63 -5.80
CA SER A 54 7.64 3.55 -6.23
C SER A 54 9.02 3.16 -5.70
N ASN A 55 9.09 2.45 -4.57
CA ASN A 55 10.36 1.95 -4.03
C ASN A 55 10.89 0.70 -4.76
N THR A 56 10.07 0.06 -5.59
CA THR A 56 10.45 -1.14 -6.33
C THR A 56 11.34 -0.82 -7.52
N GLY A 57 11.10 0.29 -8.21
CA GLY A 57 11.83 0.65 -9.41
C GLY A 57 13.23 1.19 -9.14
N GLN A 58 14.17 0.82 -10.01
CA GLN A 58 15.53 1.38 -10.04
C GLN A 58 15.78 2.09 -11.37
N GLU A 59 16.59 3.16 -11.34
CA GLU A 59 16.87 3.97 -12.54
C GLU A 59 17.73 3.22 -13.59
N ASP A 60 18.51 2.24 -13.16
CA ASP A 60 19.40 1.45 -14.02
C ASP A 60 18.78 0.10 -14.42
N ARG A 61 17.50 -0.13 -14.11
CA ARG A 61 16.77 -1.33 -14.52
C ARG A 61 15.68 -1.01 -15.53
N VAL A 62 15.55 -1.90 -16.48
CA VAL A 62 14.60 -1.79 -17.59
C VAL A 62 13.78 -3.06 -17.67
N ILE A 63 12.48 -2.90 -17.86
CA ILE A 63 11.57 -3.98 -18.18
C ILE A 63 11.13 -3.88 -19.63
N ILE A 64 11.20 -4.99 -20.35
CA ILE A 64 10.81 -5.09 -21.75
C ILE A 64 9.60 -6.01 -21.84
N LEU A 65 8.53 -5.51 -22.43
CA LEU A 65 7.25 -6.18 -22.58
C LEU A 65 6.88 -6.25 -24.08
N ARG A 66 5.89 -7.10 -24.40
CA ARG A 66 5.24 -7.06 -25.71
C ARG A 66 4.58 -5.69 -25.92
N ASP A 67 4.72 -5.11 -27.09
CA ASP A 67 4.07 -3.83 -27.41
C ASP A 67 2.53 -3.97 -27.27
N GLY A 68 1.89 -2.93 -26.75
CA GLY A 68 0.48 -2.93 -26.39
C GLY A 68 0.14 -3.61 -25.06
N SER A 69 1.10 -4.27 -24.37
CA SER A 69 0.90 -4.83 -23.03
C SER A 69 1.19 -3.80 -21.96
N ASN A 70 0.27 -3.70 -20.97
CA ASN A 70 0.41 -2.80 -19.81
C ASN A 70 0.84 -3.53 -18.53
N SER A 71 0.99 -4.85 -18.58
CA SER A 71 1.41 -5.67 -17.44
C SER A 71 2.16 -6.92 -17.91
N GLU A 72 3.01 -7.48 -17.05
CA GLU A 72 3.70 -8.74 -17.30
C GLU A 72 2.71 -9.91 -17.51
N LEU A 73 1.54 -9.86 -16.86
CA LEU A 73 0.53 -10.92 -16.99
C LEU A 73 -0.06 -11.01 -18.40
N SER A 74 -0.18 -9.88 -19.10
CA SER A 74 -0.72 -9.78 -20.45
C SER A 74 0.36 -9.83 -21.54
N SER A 75 1.63 -9.82 -21.16
CA SER A 75 2.79 -9.82 -22.05
C SER A 75 3.30 -11.24 -22.31
N GLY A 76 3.93 -11.42 -23.47
CA GLY A 76 4.56 -12.67 -23.87
C GLY A 76 5.67 -12.44 -24.87
N LEU A 77 6.88 -12.85 -24.53
CA LEU A 77 8.08 -12.80 -25.37
C LEU A 77 8.57 -14.23 -25.62
N GLY A 78 9.11 -14.48 -26.81
CA GLY A 78 9.84 -15.72 -27.08
C GLY A 78 11.26 -15.66 -26.53
N MET A 79 11.82 -16.80 -26.14
CA MET A 79 13.24 -16.84 -25.68
C MET A 79 14.21 -16.33 -26.74
N GLN A 80 13.89 -16.50 -28.04
CA GLN A 80 14.71 -15.94 -29.13
C GLN A 80 14.74 -14.41 -29.13
N GLU A 81 13.68 -13.76 -28.68
CA GLU A 81 13.64 -12.31 -28.54
C GLU A 81 14.51 -11.86 -27.36
N VAL A 82 14.53 -12.64 -26.26
CA VAL A 82 15.44 -12.41 -25.14
C VAL A 82 16.91 -12.57 -25.57
N ASP A 83 17.20 -13.54 -26.44
CA ASP A 83 18.56 -13.75 -26.97
C ASP A 83 19.03 -12.56 -27.83
N ILE A 84 18.13 -11.86 -28.51
CA ILE A 84 18.48 -10.62 -29.24
C ILE A 84 18.77 -9.48 -28.23
N ILE A 85 17.99 -9.38 -27.15
CA ILE A 85 18.18 -8.38 -26.11
C ILE A 85 19.52 -8.55 -25.39
N LEU A 86 20.01 -9.78 -25.22
CA LEU A 86 21.34 -10.06 -24.64
C LEU A 86 22.50 -9.34 -25.35
N ASN A 87 22.33 -9.06 -26.65
CA ASN A 87 23.36 -8.39 -27.47
C ASN A 87 23.15 -6.88 -27.62
N SER A 88 22.22 -6.29 -26.87
CA SER A 88 21.93 -4.85 -26.95
C SER A 88 23.00 -3.99 -26.29
N PRO A 89 23.27 -2.80 -26.83
CA PRO A 89 24.24 -1.87 -26.22
C PRO A 89 23.75 -1.36 -24.87
N GLY A 90 24.70 -0.95 -24.02
CA GLY A 90 24.39 -0.33 -22.74
C GLY A 90 23.95 -1.29 -21.64
N VAL A 91 23.90 -2.59 -21.92
CA VAL A 91 23.65 -3.63 -20.92
C VAL A 91 24.87 -3.80 -20.03
N ARG A 92 24.68 -3.80 -18.74
CA ARG A 92 25.72 -4.07 -17.76
C ARG A 92 26.14 -5.54 -17.82
N GLU A 93 27.44 -5.78 -17.79
CA GLU A 93 28.02 -7.13 -17.71
C GLU A 93 28.56 -7.39 -16.30
N GLU A 94 28.40 -8.63 -15.85
CA GLU A 94 29.02 -9.14 -14.64
C GLU A 94 29.80 -10.40 -15.00
N ASN A 95 31.11 -10.40 -14.76
CA ASN A 95 32.03 -11.48 -15.13
C ASN A 95 32.05 -11.84 -16.62
N GLY A 96 31.63 -10.91 -17.50
CA GLY A 96 31.53 -11.11 -18.95
C GLY A 96 30.16 -11.63 -19.42
N ASP A 97 29.22 -11.82 -18.51
CA ASP A 97 27.84 -12.20 -18.82
C ASP A 97 26.94 -10.97 -18.75
N PRO A 98 26.11 -10.70 -19.78
CA PRO A 98 25.19 -9.57 -19.78
C PRO A 98 24.06 -9.79 -18.77
N LEU A 99 23.72 -8.76 -18.00
CA LEU A 99 22.66 -8.78 -17.03
C LEU A 99 21.29 -8.59 -17.68
N VAL A 100 20.86 -9.65 -18.36
CA VAL A 100 19.52 -9.79 -18.97
C VAL A 100 18.91 -11.08 -18.50
N ALA A 101 17.66 -11.04 -18.08
CA ALA A 101 16.91 -12.22 -17.65
C ALA A 101 15.49 -12.20 -18.22
N GLY A 102 15.10 -13.34 -18.82
CA GLY A 102 13.68 -13.58 -19.11
C GLY A 102 12.95 -14.07 -17.87
N GLU A 103 11.78 -13.53 -17.57
CA GLU A 103 10.97 -13.89 -16.41
C GLU A 103 9.54 -14.23 -16.80
N ILE A 104 8.96 -15.25 -16.16
CA ILE A 104 7.52 -15.53 -16.23
C ILE A 104 6.84 -14.93 -15.02
N TYR A 105 5.75 -14.24 -15.26
CA TYR A 105 4.84 -13.78 -14.23
C TYR A 105 3.49 -14.50 -14.39
N ALA A 106 3.05 -15.15 -13.34
CA ALA A 106 1.81 -15.90 -13.28
C ALA A 106 1.12 -15.66 -11.94
N ILE A 107 -0.14 -16.07 -11.82
CA ILE A 107 -0.90 -15.96 -10.57
C ILE A 107 -1.33 -17.36 -10.15
N ILE A 108 -1.22 -17.62 -8.85
CA ILE A 108 -1.77 -18.81 -8.19
C ILE A 108 -2.74 -18.39 -7.10
N ASP A 109 -3.64 -19.29 -6.75
CA ASP A 109 -4.59 -19.08 -5.67
C ASP A 109 -4.08 -19.77 -4.41
N LEU A 110 -3.91 -19.03 -3.34
CA LEU A 110 -3.49 -19.55 -2.05
C LEU A 110 -4.36 -19.00 -0.93
N LYS A 111 -4.49 -19.75 0.17
CA LYS A 111 -5.30 -19.36 1.31
C LYS A 111 -4.55 -18.31 2.14
N LYS A 112 -5.22 -17.19 2.49
CA LYS A 112 -4.68 -16.22 3.44
C LYS A 112 -4.84 -16.71 4.88
N LYS A 113 -3.89 -16.35 5.74
CA LYS A 113 -3.97 -16.61 7.18
C LYS A 113 -5.26 -16.02 7.76
N GLY A 114 -5.98 -16.82 8.54
CA GLY A 114 -7.24 -16.40 9.15
C GLY A 114 -8.45 -16.23 8.23
N ALA A 115 -8.32 -16.49 6.91
CA ALA A 115 -9.43 -16.41 5.96
C ALA A 115 -9.86 -17.80 5.47
N GLU A 116 -11.15 -17.96 5.15
CA GLU A 116 -11.67 -19.18 4.51
C GLU A 116 -11.49 -19.17 2.99
N SER A 117 -11.35 -17.97 2.38
CA SER A 117 -11.22 -17.80 0.94
C SER A 117 -9.76 -17.79 0.49
N THR A 118 -9.53 -18.24 -0.75
CA THR A 118 -8.24 -18.08 -1.44
C THR A 118 -8.09 -16.67 -1.99
N SER A 119 -6.85 -16.24 -2.15
CA SER A 119 -6.48 -14.95 -2.75
C SER A 119 -5.36 -15.16 -3.75
N ASN A 120 -5.28 -14.28 -4.73
CA ASN A 120 -4.26 -14.28 -5.76
C ASN A 120 -2.89 -14.01 -5.15
N LEU A 121 -1.92 -14.85 -5.47
CA LEU A 121 -0.51 -14.71 -5.10
C LEU A 121 0.34 -14.78 -6.36
N PRO A 122 1.15 -13.75 -6.67
CA PRO A 122 2.05 -13.78 -7.80
C PRO A 122 3.11 -14.87 -7.68
N PHE A 123 3.36 -15.55 -8.80
CA PHE A 123 4.40 -16.54 -8.96
C PHE A 123 5.33 -16.11 -10.08
N ARG A 124 6.60 -15.92 -9.76
CA ARG A 124 7.62 -15.50 -10.73
C ARG A 124 8.59 -16.65 -11.00
N GLY A 125 8.74 -17.00 -12.27
CA GLY A 125 9.80 -17.90 -12.73
C GLY A 125 11.00 -17.09 -13.19
N VAL A 126 12.15 -17.27 -12.56
CA VAL A 126 13.33 -16.43 -12.76
C VAL A 126 14.55 -17.25 -13.20
N GLN A 127 15.45 -16.58 -13.92
CA GLN A 127 16.78 -17.11 -14.22
C GLN A 127 17.76 -16.76 -13.09
N GLN A 128 18.89 -17.46 -13.03
CA GLN A 128 19.93 -17.14 -12.04
C GLN A 128 20.45 -15.70 -12.15
N THR A 129 20.50 -15.15 -13.36
CA THR A 129 20.87 -13.76 -13.65
C THR A 129 19.94 -12.75 -12.97
N SER A 130 18.66 -13.11 -12.70
CA SER A 130 17.71 -12.22 -12.01
C SER A 130 18.19 -11.81 -10.62
N PHE A 131 18.97 -12.65 -9.93
CA PHE A 131 19.56 -12.32 -8.62
C PHE A 131 20.72 -11.31 -8.74
N SER A 132 21.51 -11.38 -9.80
CA SER A 132 22.55 -10.37 -10.08
C SER A 132 21.94 -9.03 -10.53
N ILE A 133 20.79 -9.06 -11.20
CA ILE A 133 20.04 -7.86 -11.56
C ILE A 133 19.46 -7.19 -10.31
N ARG A 134 19.05 -7.97 -9.30
CA ARG A 134 18.42 -7.49 -8.05
C ARG A 134 19.27 -7.86 -6.82
N PRO A 135 20.42 -7.22 -6.61
CA PRO A 135 21.34 -7.54 -5.51
C PRO A 135 20.76 -7.19 -4.13
N GLU A 136 19.67 -6.40 -4.07
CA GLU A 136 18.93 -6.09 -2.86
C GLU A 136 18.14 -7.29 -2.30
N LEU A 137 17.96 -8.36 -3.09
CA LEU A 137 17.30 -9.57 -2.64
C LEU A 137 18.21 -10.35 -1.70
N GLU A 138 17.80 -10.48 -0.46
CA GLU A 138 18.50 -11.23 0.58
C GLU A 138 17.65 -12.41 1.06
N ILE A 139 18.27 -13.59 1.18
CA ILE A 139 17.61 -14.75 1.83
C ILE A 139 17.69 -14.55 3.34
N ILE A 140 16.55 -14.34 3.98
CA ILE A 140 16.46 -14.07 5.43
C ILE A 140 16.27 -15.34 6.27
N ASP A 141 15.74 -16.41 5.65
CA ASP A 141 15.62 -17.72 6.29
C ASP A 141 15.70 -18.84 5.24
N GLY A 142 16.24 -20.01 5.63
CA GLY A 142 16.42 -21.14 4.73
C GLY A 142 17.55 -20.94 3.73
N ARG A 143 17.29 -21.23 2.46
CA ARG A 143 18.27 -21.12 1.35
C ARG A 143 17.58 -20.76 0.04
N ASN A 144 18.35 -20.35 -0.95
CA ASN A 144 17.85 -20.20 -2.32
C ASN A 144 17.49 -21.57 -2.93
N PHE A 145 16.60 -21.57 -3.92
CA PHE A 145 16.26 -22.77 -4.67
C PHE A 145 17.42 -23.23 -5.58
N ASN A 146 17.49 -24.54 -5.83
CA ASN A 146 18.42 -25.10 -6.80
C ASN A 146 17.81 -25.05 -8.21
N THR A 147 18.62 -24.63 -9.18
CA THR A 147 18.24 -24.65 -10.60
C THR A 147 17.84 -26.06 -11.05
N GLY A 148 16.78 -26.19 -11.83
CA GLY A 148 16.26 -27.45 -12.34
C GLY A 148 15.45 -28.26 -11.32
N THR A 149 15.11 -27.70 -10.18
CA THR A 149 14.28 -28.33 -9.16
C THR A 149 12.96 -27.61 -8.97
N ALA A 150 11.94 -28.31 -8.50
CA ALA A 150 10.64 -27.73 -8.14
C ALA A 150 10.68 -27.12 -6.73
N GLU A 151 11.74 -26.35 -6.45
CA GLU A 151 11.92 -25.59 -5.22
C GLU A 151 11.59 -24.13 -5.48
N VAL A 152 11.12 -23.44 -4.44
CA VAL A 152 10.75 -22.01 -4.49
C VAL A 152 11.20 -21.29 -3.23
N ILE A 153 11.42 -20.00 -3.37
CA ILE A 153 11.56 -19.08 -2.26
C ILE A 153 10.34 -18.15 -2.21
N ILE A 154 9.97 -17.71 -1.02
CA ILE A 154 8.80 -16.87 -0.82
C ILE A 154 9.24 -15.51 -0.26
N GLY A 155 8.66 -14.44 -0.77
CA GLY A 155 8.86 -13.11 -0.22
C GLY A 155 8.27 -12.98 1.19
N LYS A 156 8.92 -12.21 2.03
CA LYS A 156 8.51 -12.00 3.43
C LYS A 156 7.06 -11.53 3.55
N GLY A 157 6.61 -10.62 2.69
CA GLY A 157 5.23 -10.12 2.69
C GLY A 157 4.21 -11.20 2.35
N ALA A 158 4.55 -12.12 1.42
CA ALA A 158 3.72 -13.26 1.11
C ALA A 158 3.74 -14.31 2.25
N TYR A 159 4.91 -14.56 2.83
CA TYR A 159 5.06 -15.44 3.99
C TYR A 159 4.18 -15.00 5.17
N ASP A 160 4.14 -13.70 5.47
CA ASP A 160 3.36 -13.16 6.59
C ASP A 160 1.85 -13.27 6.36
N GLN A 161 1.38 -13.25 5.09
CA GLN A 161 -0.04 -13.18 4.76
C GLN A 161 -0.70 -14.51 4.41
N TYR A 162 0.05 -15.53 3.95
CA TYR A 162 -0.53 -16.77 3.41
C TYR A 162 -0.25 -17.98 4.30
N ASP A 163 -1.17 -18.95 4.29
CA ASP A 163 -1.04 -20.24 4.97
C ASP A 163 -0.38 -21.29 4.06
N GLY A 164 0.33 -22.26 4.67
CA GLY A 164 0.94 -23.39 3.95
C GLY A 164 2.16 -22.98 3.11
N VAL A 165 2.90 -22.01 3.57
CA VAL A 165 4.09 -21.43 2.92
C VAL A 165 5.34 -21.49 3.81
N GLU A 166 5.32 -22.32 4.85
CA GLU A 166 6.47 -22.51 5.71
C GLU A 166 7.58 -23.30 4.99
N ILE A 167 8.83 -23.13 5.43
CA ILE A 167 9.95 -23.87 4.84
C ILE A 167 9.72 -25.37 5.01
N GLY A 168 9.71 -26.09 3.88
CA GLY A 168 9.39 -27.53 3.80
C GLY A 168 7.96 -27.80 3.32
N ASP A 169 7.07 -26.82 3.29
CA ASP A 169 5.72 -27.01 2.77
C ASP A 169 5.70 -27.21 1.27
N GLN A 170 4.70 -27.96 0.82
CA GLN A 170 4.42 -28.18 -0.59
C GLN A 170 3.21 -27.39 -1.04
N ILE A 171 3.43 -26.46 -1.95
CA ILE A 171 2.38 -25.66 -2.57
C ILE A 171 1.93 -26.34 -3.85
N LYS A 172 0.63 -26.57 -4.00
CA LYS A 172 0.06 -27.04 -5.24
C LYS A 172 -0.06 -25.90 -6.24
N VAL A 173 0.63 -26.01 -7.37
CA VAL A 173 0.59 -25.03 -8.46
C VAL A 173 0.09 -25.74 -9.72
N ARG A 174 -1.15 -25.45 -10.12
CA ARG A 174 -1.81 -26.12 -11.26
C ARG A 174 -1.75 -27.66 -11.15
N ASP A 175 -0.97 -28.29 -12.03
CA ASP A 175 -0.83 -29.76 -12.12
C ASP A 175 0.41 -30.27 -11.34
N GLY A 176 1.21 -29.39 -10.75
CA GLY A 176 2.44 -29.72 -10.05
C GLY A 176 2.45 -29.31 -8.59
N PHE A 177 3.55 -29.64 -7.94
CA PHE A 177 3.86 -29.19 -6.58
C PHE A 177 5.24 -28.54 -6.57
N VAL A 178 5.39 -27.50 -5.77
CA VAL A 178 6.67 -26.84 -5.49
C VAL A 178 6.93 -26.84 -4.00
N THR A 179 8.19 -26.95 -3.58
CA THR A 179 8.56 -27.00 -2.17
C THR A 179 9.19 -25.67 -1.77
N VAL A 180 8.72 -25.05 -0.71
CA VAL A 180 9.30 -23.84 -0.13
C VAL A 180 10.61 -24.19 0.56
N VAL A 181 11.72 -23.54 0.16
CA VAL A 181 13.06 -23.80 0.71
C VAL A 181 13.70 -22.59 1.35
N GLY A 182 13.13 -21.41 1.19
CA GLY A 182 13.64 -20.21 1.83
C GLY A 182 12.67 -19.05 1.76
N ILE A 183 12.97 -18.05 2.55
CA ILE A 183 12.25 -16.77 2.64
C ILE A 183 13.21 -15.66 2.25
N PHE A 184 12.76 -14.73 1.40
CA PHE A 184 13.57 -13.59 0.98
C PHE A 184 12.95 -12.26 1.34
N SER A 185 13.77 -11.23 1.42
CA SER A 185 13.36 -9.82 1.55
C SER A 185 14.10 -8.98 0.52
N THR A 186 13.44 -7.93 0.07
CA THR A 186 13.95 -6.91 -0.86
C THR A 186 13.86 -5.50 -0.28
N GLY A 187 13.61 -5.41 1.04
CA GLY A 187 13.48 -4.13 1.74
C GLY A 187 12.07 -3.51 1.68
N GLY A 188 11.04 -4.34 1.44
CA GLY A 188 9.63 -3.91 1.49
C GLY A 188 9.07 -3.45 0.15
N ASP A 189 9.61 -3.94 -0.96
CA ASP A 189 9.09 -3.71 -2.31
C ASP A 189 8.00 -4.72 -2.72
N VAL A 190 7.49 -4.61 -3.94
CA VAL A 190 6.40 -5.48 -4.44
C VAL A 190 6.81 -6.95 -4.55
N HIS A 191 8.11 -7.24 -4.76
CA HIS A 191 8.59 -8.60 -4.92
C HIS A 191 8.48 -9.40 -3.62
N GLU A 192 8.45 -8.76 -2.45
CA GLU A 192 8.19 -9.46 -1.19
C GLU A 192 6.79 -10.09 -1.12
N SER A 193 5.89 -9.71 -2.02
CA SER A 193 4.54 -10.30 -2.13
C SER A 193 4.47 -11.41 -3.18
N GLU A 194 5.61 -11.97 -3.63
CA GLU A 194 5.69 -12.99 -4.67
C GLU A 194 6.31 -14.30 -4.17
N ILE A 195 6.09 -15.39 -4.95
CA ILE A 195 6.85 -16.63 -4.89
C ILE A 195 7.78 -16.68 -6.09
N TRP A 196 9.06 -17.03 -5.87
CA TRP A 196 10.06 -17.14 -6.92
C TRP A 196 10.53 -18.58 -7.08
N GLY A 197 10.56 -19.06 -8.31
CA GLY A 197 11.04 -20.39 -8.67
C GLY A 197 11.88 -20.37 -9.94
N ASP A 198 12.49 -21.51 -10.25
CA ASP A 198 13.33 -21.69 -11.44
C ASP A 198 12.51 -21.52 -12.73
N LEU A 199 13.01 -20.73 -13.69
CA LEU A 199 12.30 -20.41 -14.93
C LEU A 199 11.88 -21.66 -15.75
N PRO A 200 12.77 -22.62 -16.09
CA PRO A 200 12.40 -23.81 -16.84
C PRO A 200 11.29 -24.65 -16.17
N ILE A 201 11.36 -24.79 -14.84
CA ILE A 201 10.35 -25.52 -14.06
C ILE A 201 9.03 -24.77 -14.10
N THR A 202 9.07 -23.43 -13.93
CA THR A 202 7.89 -22.58 -14.00
C THR A 202 7.25 -22.61 -15.39
N GLN A 203 8.07 -22.56 -16.46
CA GLN A 203 7.59 -22.71 -17.84
C GLN A 203 6.83 -24.01 -18.04
N ASN A 204 7.36 -25.10 -17.53
CA ASN A 204 6.72 -26.42 -17.62
C ASN A 204 5.38 -26.47 -16.85
N ILE A 205 5.36 -26.02 -15.57
CA ILE A 205 4.15 -26.03 -14.74
C ILE A 205 3.05 -25.17 -15.36
N PHE A 206 3.39 -24.01 -15.90
CA PHE A 206 2.42 -23.09 -16.52
C PHE A 206 2.18 -23.38 -18.01
N ARG A 207 2.83 -24.41 -18.60
CA ARG A 207 2.73 -24.80 -20.03
C ARG A 207 3.06 -23.62 -20.96
N ARG A 208 4.17 -22.95 -20.66
CA ARG A 208 4.66 -21.78 -21.40
C ARG A 208 6.12 -21.99 -21.85
N GLU A 209 6.45 -23.21 -22.27
CA GLU A 209 7.80 -23.55 -22.75
C GLU A 209 8.23 -22.60 -23.88
N GLY A 210 9.46 -22.11 -23.78
CA GLY A 210 10.05 -21.22 -24.77
C GLY A 210 9.51 -19.80 -24.78
N SER A 211 8.65 -19.42 -23.81
CA SER A 211 8.16 -18.05 -23.67
C SER A 211 8.34 -17.52 -22.24
N VAL A 212 8.42 -16.19 -22.14
CA VAL A 212 8.49 -15.43 -20.88
C VAL A 212 7.47 -14.31 -20.89
N SER A 213 7.19 -13.72 -19.76
CA SER A 213 6.28 -12.56 -19.64
C SER A 213 7.00 -11.26 -19.96
N SER A 214 8.24 -11.15 -19.48
CA SER A 214 9.07 -9.95 -19.60
C SER A 214 10.54 -10.33 -19.74
N ALA A 215 11.34 -9.41 -20.24
CA ALA A 215 12.79 -9.44 -20.10
C ALA A 215 13.21 -8.28 -19.21
N ILE A 216 14.00 -8.58 -18.18
CA ILE A 216 14.57 -7.58 -17.28
C ILE A 216 16.03 -7.37 -17.66
N VAL A 217 16.41 -6.13 -17.78
CA VAL A 217 17.76 -5.72 -18.18
C VAL A 217 18.31 -4.78 -17.11
N ARG A 218 19.57 -4.99 -16.73
CA ARG A 218 20.30 -3.99 -15.95
C ARG A 218 21.25 -3.23 -16.88
N LEU A 219 21.16 -1.91 -16.88
CA LEU A 219 21.99 -1.03 -17.66
C LEU A 219 23.31 -0.71 -16.94
N GLU A 220 24.32 -0.32 -17.70
CA GLU A 220 25.57 0.24 -17.13
C GLU A 220 25.26 1.55 -16.38
N SER A 221 24.41 2.40 -16.97
CA SER A 221 23.87 3.62 -16.37
C SER A 221 22.50 3.95 -16.94
N LYS A 222 21.73 4.82 -16.30
CA LYS A 222 20.46 5.32 -16.83
C LYS A 222 20.57 6.01 -18.18
N ASP A 223 21.75 6.58 -18.48
CA ASP A 223 21.98 7.33 -19.72
C ASP A 223 22.03 6.42 -20.96
N THR A 224 22.22 5.10 -20.76
CA THR A 224 22.22 4.12 -21.85
C THR A 224 20.82 3.57 -22.20
N PHE A 225 19.77 4.07 -21.55
CA PHE A 225 18.38 3.67 -21.82
C PHE A 225 17.97 3.93 -23.29
N ASP A 226 18.31 5.11 -23.81
CA ASP A 226 17.97 5.49 -25.18
C ASP A 226 18.69 4.61 -26.21
N ASP A 227 19.93 4.20 -25.95
CA ASP A 227 20.69 3.30 -26.83
C ASP A 227 20.02 1.93 -26.94
N LEU A 228 19.54 1.38 -25.81
CA LEU A 228 18.75 0.15 -25.78
C LEU A 228 17.43 0.32 -26.54
N GLY A 229 16.73 1.41 -26.33
CA GLY A 229 15.47 1.72 -27.04
C GLY A 229 15.66 1.76 -28.55
N ILE A 230 16.65 2.52 -29.02
CA ILE A 230 17.00 2.62 -30.44
C ILE A 230 17.41 1.27 -31.03
N TYR A 231 18.14 0.45 -30.25
CA TYR A 231 18.53 -0.88 -30.69
C TYR A 231 17.31 -1.78 -30.92
N ILE A 232 16.35 -1.80 -29.99
CA ILE A 232 15.11 -2.56 -30.11
C ILE A 232 14.25 -2.05 -31.27
N GLU A 233 14.11 -0.74 -31.46
CA GLU A 233 13.36 -0.13 -32.56
C GLU A 233 13.94 -0.50 -33.93
N ASN A 234 15.25 -0.72 -34.05
CA ASN A 234 15.89 -1.19 -35.25
C ASN A 234 15.58 -2.66 -35.64
N TYR A 235 14.86 -3.38 -34.76
CA TYR A 235 14.33 -4.72 -35.02
C TYR A 235 12.80 -4.70 -35.06
N PRO A 236 12.16 -4.24 -36.14
CA PRO A 236 10.70 -4.08 -36.20
C PRO A 236 9.91 -5.38 -36.01
N SER A 237 10.60 -6.53 -36.17
CA SER A 237 9.98 -7.86 -35.89
C SER A 237 9.81 -8.18 -34.43
N LEU A 238 10.42 -7.42 -33.52
CA LEU A 238 10.36 -7.69 -32.09
C LEU A 238 9.04 -7.20 -31.46
N GLU A 239 8.39 -6.17 -32.00
CA GLU A 239 7.16 -5.59 -31.43
C GLU A 239 7.22 -5.47 -29.90
N LEU A 240 8.32 -4.88 -29.38
CA LEU A 240 8.60 -4.79 -27.96
C LEU A 240 8.53 -3.34 -27.49
N ARG A 241 8.09 -3.17 -26.27
CA ARG A 241 8.07 -1.90 -25.55
C ARG A 241 9.12 -1.93 -24.45
N VAL A 242 9.97 -0.92 -24.44
CA VAL A 242 11.03 -0.73 -23.45
C VAL A 242 10.57 0.33 -22.45
N LEU A 243 10.64 0.03 -21.17
CA LEU A 243 10.26 0.93 -20.09
C LEU A 243 11.35 0.89 -19.02
N THR A 244 11.64 2.02 -18.39
CA THR A 244 12.37 1.95 -17.13
C THR A 244 11.52 1.21 -16.09
N GLU A 245 12.15 0.54 -15.15
CA GLU A 245 11.41 -0.14 -14.08
C GLU A 245 10.60 0.87 -13.24
N LEU A 246 11.12 2.09 -13.07
CA LEU A 246 10.40 3.19 -12.44
C LEU A 246 9.11 3.55 -13.18
N ASP A 247 9.18 3.79 -14.50
CA ASP A 247 8.01 4.14 -15.31
C ASP A 247 6.98 3.01 -15.34
N PHE A 248 7.46 1.77 -15.36
CA PHE A 248 6.58 0.61 -15.31
C PHE A 248 5.80 0.58 -14.00
N PHE A 249 6.46 0.66 -12.86
CA PHE A 249 5.78 0.65 -11.57
C PHE A 249 4.96 1.90 -11.31
N ASP A 250 5.40 3.08 -11.74
CA ASP A 250 4.59 4.30 -11.69
C ASP A 250 3.29 4.16 -12.51
N SER A 251 3.37 3.51 -13.67
CA SER A 251 2.16 3.22 -14.46
C SER A 251 1.20 2.27 -13.74
N GLN A 252 1.72 1.29 -12.99
CA GLN A 252 0.91 0.40 -12.16
C GLN A 252 0.33 1.13 -10.93
N ALA A 253 1.08 2.09 -10.39
CA ALA A 253 0.64 2.95 -9.28
C ALA A 253 -0.50 3.90 -9.66
N SER A 254 -0.73 4.15 -10.96
CA SER A 254 -1.80 5.04 -11.44
C SER A 254 -3.20 4.63 -10.93
N GLY A 255 -3.42 3.34 -10.68
CA GLY A 255 -4.62 2.84 -10.00
C GLY A 255 -4.77 3.34 -8.57
N SER A 256 -3.66 3.57 -7.86
CA SER A 256 -3.65 4.10 -6.49
C SER A 256 -3.99 5.59 -6.43
N GLU A 257 -3.71 6.34 -7.51
CA GLU A 257 -4.08 7.76 -7.60
C GLU A 257 -5.59 7.95 -7.59
N LEU A 258 -6.35 7.07 -8.23
CA LEU A 258 -7.81 7.07 -8.13
C LEU A 258 -8.26 6.86 -6.69
N ILE A 259 -7.64 5.94 -5.94
CA ILE A 259 -7.95 5.70 -4.53
C ILE A 259 -7.68 6.97 -3.70
N LYS A 260 -6.55 7.65 -3.94
CA LYS A 260 -6.20 8.93 -3.29
C LYS A 260 -7.24 10.00 -3.60
N ILE A 261 -7.65 10.16 -4.86
CA ILE A 261 -8.68 11.14 -5.28
C ILE A 261 -10.02 10.82 -4.62
N PHE A 262 -10.47 9.56 -4.64
CA PHE A 262 -11.69 9.14 -3.95
C PHE A 262 -11.62 9.40 -2.45
N GLY A 263 -10.50 9.07 -1.82
CA GLY A 263 -10.26 9.34 -0.40
C GLY A 263 -10.36 10.83 -0.07
N GLN A 264 -9.79 11.70 -0.90
CA GLN A 264 -9.89 13.15 -0.74
C GLN A 264 -11.34 13.64 -0.90
N VAL A 265 -12.04 13.20 -1.94
CA VAL A 265 -13.45 13.59 -2.19
C VAL A 265 -14.34 13.17 -1.01
N VAL A 266 -14.23 11.91 -0.58
CA VAL A 266 -14.96 11.40 0.59
C VAL A 266 -14.60 12.19 1.84
N GLY A 267 -13.32 12.45 2.07
CA GLY A 267 -12.82 13.25 3.18
C GLY A 267 -13.42 14.66 3.21
N TYR A 268 -13.48 15.35 2.06
CA TYR A 268 -14.12 16.66 1.97
C TYR A 268 -15.63 16.61 2.25
N ILE A 269 -16.36 15.63 1.71
CA ILE A 269 -17.78 15.45 1.98
C ILE A 269 -18.01 15.21 3.48
N MET A 270 -17.21 14.35 4.10
CA MET A 270 -17.30 14.07 5.53
C MET A 270 -16.95 15.29 6.39
N ALA A 271 -15.95 16.08 5.99
CA ALA A 271 -15.58 17.32 6.67
C ALA A 271 -16.74 18.33 6.64
N VAL A 272 -17.39 18.51 5.51
CA VAL A 272 -18.58 19.35 5.37
C VAL A 272 -19.72 18.82 6.26
N GLY A 273 -19.99 17.51 6.24
CA GLY A 273 -20.98 16.87 7.11
C GLY A 273 -20.68 17.09 8.60
N ALA A 274 -19.41 16.96 9.01
CA ALA A 274 -18.98 17.20 10.37
C ALA A 274 -19.20 18.68 10.80
N ILE A 275 -18.95 19.64 9.90
CA ILE A 275 -19.23 21.06 10.16
C ILE A 275 -20.73 21.28 10.42
N PHE A 276 -21.61 20.73 9.57
CA PHE A 276 -23.05 20.85 9.76
C PHE A 276 -23.52 20.18 11.07
N ALA A 277 -22.98 19.00 11.38
CA ALA A 277 -23.29 18.32 12.63
C ALA A 277 -22.82 19.15 13.85
N ALA A 278 -21.64 19.72 13.80
CA ALA A 278 -21.12 20.61 14.86
C ALA A 278 -21.98 21.87 15.01
N LEU A 279 -22.36 22.52 13.91
CA LEU A 279 -23.25 23.69 13.93
C LEU A 279 -24.62 23.37 14.54
N ASN A 280 -25.24 22.24 14.15
CA ASN A 280 -26.50 21.80 14.71
C ASN A 280 -26.41 21.51 16.21
N THR A 281 -25.35 20.87 16.64
CA THR A 281 -25.12 20.57 18.06
C THR A 281 -24.84 21.86 18.87
N MET A 282 -24.05 22.80 18.32
CA MET A 282 -23.85 24.11 18.93
C MET A 282 -25.15 24.92 19.02
N TYR A 283 -25.95 24.90 17.96
CA TYR A 283 -27.27 25.56 17.99
C TYR A 283 -28.16 24.98 19.10
N SER A 284 -28.22 23.66 19.22
CA SER A 284 -28.95 22.98 20.30
C SER A 284 -28.39 23.35 21.68
N ALA A 285 -27.08 23.35 21.86
CA ALA A 285 -26.42 23.71 23.10
C ALA A 285 -26.69 25.16 23.51
N VAL A 286 -26.68 26.09 22.57
CA VAL A 286 -27.05 27.50 22.83
C VAL A 286 -28.52 27.65 23.19
N SER A 287 -29.42 26.96 22.45
CA SER A 287 -30.86 27.01 22.69
C SER A 287 -31.28 26.52 24.07
N THR A 288 -30.63 25.46 24.57
CA THR A 288 -30.89 24.95 25.92
C THR A 288 -30.35 25.85 27.03
N ARG A 289 -29.41 26.76 26.73
CA ARG A 289 -28.74 27.69 27.69
C ARG A 289 -29.22 29.15 27.57
N LEU A 290 -30.28 29.44 26.84
CA LEU A 290 -30.73 30.81 26.63
C LEU A 290 -30.96 31.58 27.95
N VAL A 291 -31.48 30.94 28.99
CA VAL A 291 -31.69 31.54 30.31
C VAL A 291 -30.36 31.86 31.00
N GLU A 292 -29.41 30.91 30.99
CA GLU A 292 -28.07 31.12 31.56
C GLU A 292 -27.29 32.22 30.83
N ILE A 293 -27.35 32.24 29.51
CA ILE A 293 -26.74 33.29 28.66
C ILE A 293 -27.39 34.64 28.96
N GLY A 294 -28.73 34.69 29.14
CA GLY A 294 -29.44 35.86 29.52
C GLY A 294 -29.01 36.41 30.88
N THR A 295 -28.84 35.53 31.87
CA THR A 295 -28.33 35.88 33.20
C THR A 295 -26.89 36.42 33.15
N LEU A 296 -26.00 35.80 32.41
CA LEU A 296 -24.62 36.27 32.20
C LEU A 296 -24.61 37.67 31.54
N ARG A 297 -25.45 37.89 30.57
CA ARG A 297 -25.59 39.21 29.93
C ARG A 297 -26.14 40.28 30.89
N ALA A 298 -27.09 39.91 31.74
CA ALA A 298 -27.60 40.78 32.77
C ALA A 298 -26.52 41.18 33.84
N LEU A 299 -25.62 40.25 34.11
CA LEU A 299 -24.44 40.48 34.97
C LEU A 299 -23.32 41.30 34.29
N GLY A 300 -23.52 41.72 33.02
CA GLY A 300 -22.58 42.60 32.32
C GLY A 300 -21.54 41.90 31.45
N PHE A 301 -21.64 40.61 31.20
CA PHE A 301 -20.79 39.90 30.24
C PHE A 301 -21.16 40.25 28.81
N LYS A 302 -20.17 40.50 27.94
CA LYS A 302 -20.41 40.78 26.52
C LYS A 302 -20.82 39.54 25.76
N GLY A 303 -21.74 39.63 24.81
CA GLY A 303 -22.17 38.49 23.97
C GLY A 303 -21.00 37.84 23.19
N SER A 304 -20.04 38.65 22.76
CA SER A 304 -18.80 38.14 22.12
C SER A 304 -17.95 37.23 23.04
N THR A 305 -17.95 37.49 24.34
CA THR A 305 -17.23 36.66 25.32
C THR A 305 -17.85 35.28 25.45
N VAL A 306 -19.18 35.20 25.45
CA VAL A 306 -19.92 33.94 25.47
C VAL A 306 -19.70 33.16 24.20
N LEU A 307 -19.76 33.83 23.04
CA LEU A 307 -19.50 33.18 21.74
C LEU A 307 -18.09 32.57 21.67
N VAL A 308 -17.06 33.36 22.03
CA VAL A 308 -15.67 32.87 22.03
C VAL A 308 -15.47 31.68 22.97
N SER A 309 -16.11 31.69 24.16
CA SER A 309 -16.06 30.56 25.09
C SER A 309 -16.68 29.29 24.49
N LEU A 310 -17.82 29.39 23.80
CA LEU A 310 -18.44 28.23 23.11
C LEU A 310 -17.56 27.71 21.96
N MET A 311 -16.92 28.63 21.21
CA MET A 311 -15.97 28.22 20.15
C MET A 311 -14.77 27.45 20.73
N ILE A 312 -14.23 27.87 21.87
CA ILE A 312 -13.14 27.18 22.56
C ILE A 312 -13.59 25.79 23.01
N GLU A 313 -14.80 25.66 23.60
CA GLU A 313 -15.38 24.38 23.97
C GLU A 313 -15.47 23.44 22.78
N ALA A 314 -16.02 23.92 21.64
CA ALA A 314 -16.12 23.14 20.42
C ALA A 314 -14.76 22.72 19.85
N MET A 315 -13.76 23.60 19.88
CA MET A 315 -12.39 23.29 19.44
C MET A 315 -11.73 22.20 20.31
N ILE A 316 -11.96 22.24 21.61
CA ILE A 316 -11.43 21.20 22.52
C ILE A 316 -12.05 19.84 22.20
N LEU A 317 -13.38 19.78 22.04
CA LEU A 317 -14.08 18.54 21.67
C LEU A 317 -13.64 18.04 20.31
N ALA A 318 -13.46 18.92 19.32
CA ALA A 318 -12.98 18.57 18.00
C ALA A 318 -11.53 18.02 18.03
N THR A 319 -10.67 18.63 18.84
CA THR A 319 -9.29 18.16 19.00
C THR A 319 -9.24 16.77 19.64
N ILE A 320 -10.05 16.53 20.67
CA ILE A 320 -10.17 15.21 21.31
C ILE A 320 -10.68 14.18 20.29
N GLY A 321 -11.75 14.51 19.56
CA GLY A 321 -12.29 13.64 18.50
C GLY A 321 -11.25 13.33 17.40
N GLY A 322 -10.52 14.34 16.93
CA GLY A 322 -9.47 14.18 15.93
C GLY A 322 -8.32 13.28 16.42
N LEU A 323 -7.85 13.50 17.65
CA LEU A 323 -6.81 12.65 18.25
C LEU A 323 -7.28 11.20 18.42
N LEU A 324 -8.51 10.98 18.87
CA LEU A 324 -9.07 9.63 18.97
C LEU A 324 -9.21 8.97 17.60
N GLY A 325 -9.62 9.72 16.56
CA GLY A 325 -9.68 9.21 15.19
C GLY A 325 -8.32 8.78 14.65
N CYS A 326 -7.27 9.58 14.90
CA CYS A 326 -5.90 9.20 14.55
C CYS A 326 -5.42 7.97 15.35
N LEU A 327 -5.74 7.88 16.64
CA LEU A 327 -5.33 6.74 17.48
C LEU A 327 -6.03 5.44 17.07
N LEU A 328 -7.30 5.48 16.69
CA LEU A 328 -8.01 4.31 16.19
C LEU A 328 -7.33 3.74 14.94
N TYR A 329 -6.92 4.60 14.02
CA TYR A 329 -6.20 4.16 12.83
C TYR A 329 -4.83 3.53 13.16
N THR A 330 -4.04 4.15 14.06
CA THR A 330 -2.72 3.60 14.44
C THR A 330 -2.83 2.27 15.18
N SER A 331 -3.92 2.03 15.92
CA SER A 331 -4.20 0.76 16.59
C SER A 331 -4.54 -0.33 15.57
N ASP A 332 -5.44 -0.07 14.61
CA ASP A 332 -5.77 -1.02 13.54
C ASP A 332 -4.55 -1.38 12.68
N ALA A 333 -3.73 -0.39 12.31
CA ALA A 333 -2.50 -0.62 11.56
C ALA A 333 -1.45 -1.42 12.36
N ALA A 334 -1.40 -1.27 13.67
CA ALA A 334 -0.50 -2.04 14.54
C ALA A 334 -0.99 -3.48 14.71
N ASP A 335 -2.31 -3.70 14.76
CA ASP A 335 -2.90 -5.02 14.88
C ASP A 335 -2.78 -5.82 13.57
N GLU A 336 -2.92 -5.18 12.41
CA GLU A 336 -2.64 -5.80 11.10
C GLU A 336 -1.15 -6.15 10.94
N GLY A 337 -0.23 -5.32 11.44
CA GLY A 337 1.21 -5.56 11.39
C GLY A 337 1.70 -6.64 12.37
N LEU A 338 0.98 -6.92 13.45
CA LEU A 338 1.34 -7.91 14.45
C LEU A 338 0.60 -9.24 14.32
N GLY A 339 -0.37 -9.35 13.39
CA GLY A 339 -1.12 -10.59 13.13
C GLY A 339 -1.88 -11.12 14.36
N VAL A 340 -2.19 -10.28 15.34
CA VAL A 340 -2.87 -10.68 16.56
C VAL A 340 -4.36 -10.38 16.44
N ASP A 341 -5.12 -11.41 16.09
CA ASP A 341 -6.58 -11.41 16.20
C ASP A 341 -7.00 -11.53 17.67
N LEU A 342 -7.33 -10.41 18.28
CA LEU A 342 -7.91 -10.35 19.64
C LEU A 342 -9.44 -10.52 19.65
N GLY A 343 -10.05 -11.00 18.57
CA GLY A 343 -11.49 -11.09 18.35
C GLY A 343 -12.12 -12.48 18.46
N GLY A 344 -11.43 -13.50 18.93
CA GLY A 344 -11.96 -14.86 19.08
C GLY A 344 -13.02 -15.02 20.18
N ARG A 345 -14.21 -14.41 20.08
CA ARG A 345 -15.39 -14.83 20.82
C ARG A 345 -16.19 -15.85 19.98
N ARG A 346 -15.98 -17.13 20.28
CA ARG A 346 -16.96 -18.17 19.97
C ARG A 346 -18.30 -17.78 20.59
N ILE A 347 -19.32 -17.60 19.77
CA ILE A 347 -20.70 -17.68 20.20
C ILE A 347 -21.14 -19.11 19.85
N ILE A 348 -21.54 -19.82 20.89
CA ILE A 348 -22.14 -21.17 20.85
C ILE A 348 -23.49 -21.11 20.15
#